data_86847e5d86007b6d5ee94ebfdf579b09
#
_entry.id   86847e5d86007b6d5ee94ebfdf579b09
#
_cell.length_a   1.000
_cell.length_b   1.000
_cell.length_c   1.000
_cell.angle_alpha   90.00
_cell.angle_beta   90.00
_cell.angle_gamma   90.00
#
_symmetry.space_group_name_H-M   'P 1'
#
loop_
_entity.id
_entity.type
_entity.pdbx_description
1 polymer ?
#
loop_
_entity_poly.entity_id
_entity_poly.type
_entity_poly.pdbx_seq_one_letter_code
_entity_poly.pdbx_strand_id
1 'polypeptide(L)'
;MRNIDLIREVTAAATNRWPEILDFIGVNVPASPRTHTACPACGGKDRFRFDDNGRGSHFCNQCGAGDGLDLIAKVRCCDITTAAQLAADALGIDYRTAKMQEVTSQRKSLSATKGQKSALDQEQHTKFADRYRKLGQKVTFGESPYLQSKGLEGFTFSILPDGGLLLPLRDESGEVVAAQTISPSGEKRLIAGSAKKGSFYTINAVETPPYILIAEGLATALSVHLMRPDALTVAAIDAGNLLPVAQVLRVSHPDAQIIIAADNDLAEGAKNVGIEHAEKAALAVAGWVSAPPTDKKADWDDYRQQHGLEAAAKAFAS
;
A
#
# COMPACT_ATOMS: atom_id res chain seq x y z
N MET A 1 -15.86 16.71 -10.02
CA MET A 1 -15.46 16.41 -11.43
C MET A 1 -14.89 15.00 -11.45
N ARG A 2 -15.40 14.09 -12.33
CA ARG A 2 -14.82 12.76 -12.49
C ARG A 2 -13.44 12.87 -13.13
N ASN A 3 -12.52 11.93 -12.85
CA ASN A 3 -11.16 11.97 -13.41
C ASN A 3 -11.14 12.10 -14.94
N ILE A 4 -12.08 11.46 -15.64
CA ILE A 4 -12.18 11.55 -17.10
C ILE A 4 -12.63 12.94 -17.57
N ASP A 5 -13.46 13.65 -16.81
CA ASP A 5 -13.91 14.99 -17.13
C ASP A 5 -12.77 15.99 -16.94
N LEU A 6 -11.96 15.84 -15.89
CA LEU A 6 -10.74 16.63 -15.68
C LEU A 6 -9.73 16.43 -16.82
N ILE A 7 -9.47 15.20 -17.21
CA ILE A 7 -8.55 14.90 -18.32
C ILE A 7 -9.03 15.59 -19.61
N ARG A 8 -10.33 15.52 -19.92
CA ARG A 8 -10.92 16.17 -21.10
C ARG A 8 -10.81 17.69 -21.06
N GLU A 9 -11.14 18.29 -19.91
CA GLU A 9 -11.08 19.76 -19.72
C GLU A 9 -9.64 20.25 -19.82
N VAL A 10 -8.70 19.59 -19.15
CA VAL A 10 -7.27 19.91 -19.21
C VAL A 10 -6.74 19.77 -20.65
N THR A 11 -7.05 18.65 -21.32
CA THR A 11 -6.59 18.43 -22.70
C THR A 11 -7.12 19.51 -23.65
N ALA A 12 -8.38 19.93 -23.49
CA ALA A 12 -8.96 20.99 -24.28
C ALA A 12 -8.31 22.36 -24.00
N ALA A 13 -8.11 22.70 -22.73
CA ALA A 13 -7.50 23.97 -22.30
C ALA A 13 -5.98 24.04 -22.59
N ALA A 14 -5.31 22.90 -22.67
CA ALA A 14 -3.88 22.79 -22.96
C ALA A 14 -3.54 22.90 -24.46
N THR A 15 -4.56 22.93 -25.34
CA THR A 15 -4.34 22.99 -26.80
C THR A 15 -3.46 24.19 -27.17
N ASN A 16 -2.33 23.92 -27.82
CA ASN A 16 -1.28 24.92 -28.21
C ASN A 16 -0.64 25.66 -27.02
N ARG A 17 -0.68 25.10 -25.83
CA ARG A 17 -0.09 25.68 -24.61
C ARG A 17 0.83 24.72 -23.86
N TRP A 18 1.11 23.57 -24.44
CA TRP A 18 1.92 22.55 -23.79
C TRP A 18 3.34 23.01 -23.39
N PRO A 19 4.08 23.83 -24.19
CA PRO A 19 5.38 24.33 -23.77
C PRO A 19 5.31 25.11 -22.47
N GLU A 20 4.29 25.99 -22.29
CA GLU A 20 4.08 26.80 -21.08
C GLU A 20 3.75 25.92 -19.87
N ILE A 21 2.89 24.92 -20.07
CA ILE A 21 2.47 23.97 -19.02
C ILE A 21 3.67 23.14 -18.57
N LEU A 22 4.46 22.63 -19.52
CA LEU A 22 5.63 21.81 -19.24
C LEU A 22 6.73 22.63 -18.53
N ASP A 23 6.95 23.87 -18.94
CA ASP A 23 7.88 24.80 -18.28
C ASP A 23 7.46 25.07 -16.82
N PHE A 24 6.17 25.37 -16.59
CA PHE A 24 5.62 25.55 -15.23
C PHE A 24 5.85 24.33 -14.34
N ILE A 25 5.79 23.13 -14.90
CA ILE A 25 6.02 21.87 -14.17
C ILE A 25 7.54 21.57 -14.04
N GLY A 26 8.40 22.37 -14.68
CA GLY A 26 9.86 22.19 -14.68
C GLY A 26 10.32 21.10 -15.68
N VAL A 27 9.59 20.90 -16.77
CA VAL A 27 9.92 19.97 -17.85
C VAL A 27 10.35 20.77 -19.09
N ASN A 28 11.66 20.82 -19.33
CA ASN A 28 12.20 21.52 -20.50
C ASN A 28 12.01 20.74 -21.79
N VAL A 29 11.43 21.38 -22.78
CA VAL A 29 11.24 20.82 -24.14
C VAL A 29 11.86 21.72 -25.20
N PRO A 30 12.35 21.19 -26.34
CA PRO A 30 12.91 21.99 -27.41
C PRO A 30 11.84 22.90 -28.05
N ALA A 31 12.23 24.11 -28.37
CA ALA A 31 11.35 25.12 -29.01
C ALA A 31 10.98 24.79 -30.48
N SER A 32 11.65 23.84 -31.09
CA SER A 32 11.39 23.41 -32.48
C SER A 32 11.32 21.91 -32.59
N PRO A 33 10.34 21.37 -33.36
CA PRO A 33 10.21 19.92 -33.56
C PRO A 33 11.38 19.30 -34.33
N ARG A 34 12.21 20.13 -34.95
CA ARG A 34 13.43 19.70 -35.64
C ARG A 34 14.64 19.60 -34.71
N THR A 35 14.54 20.14 -33.51
CA THR A 35 15.63 20.11 -32.51
C THR A 35 15.54 18.82 -31.69
N HIS A 36 16.62 18.08 -31.67
CA HIS A 36 16.77 16.87 -30.85
C HIS A 36 17.52 17.23 -29.57
N THR A 37 17.04 16.74 -28.44
CA THR A 37 17.61 17.00 -27.11
C THR A 37 17.70 15.72 -26.26
N ALA A 38 18.29 15.85 -25.08
CA ALA A 38 18.15 14.82 -24.04
C ALA A 38 16.68 14.64 -23.67
N CYS A 39 16.26 13.41 -23.42
CA CYS A 39 14.89 13.14 -23.00
C CYS A 39 14.69 13.55 -21.54
N PRO A 40 13.67 14.36 -21.21
CA PRO A 40 13.44 14.78 -19.84
C PRO A 40 13.05 13.62 -18.90
N ALA A 41 12.59 12.49 -19.44
CA ALA A 41 12.23 11.32 -18.63
C ALA A 41 13.37 10.30 -18.48
N CYS A 42 14.15 10.02 -19.55
CA CYS A 42 15.16 8.95 -19.52
C CYS A 42 16.59 9.42 -19.88
N GLY A 43 16.80 10.73 -20.07
CA GLY A 43 18.12 11.28 -20.40
C GLY A 43 18.56 11.00 -21.83
N GLY A 44 19.87 10.80 -22.03
CA GLY A 44 20.52 10.67 -23.34
C GLY A 44 20.94 12.04 -23.91
N LYS A 45 21.41 12.09 -25.17
CA LYS A 45 21.89 13.34 -25.75
C LYS A 45 20.92 13.98 -26.74
N ASP A 46 20.38 13.21 -27.68
CA ASP A 46 19.66 13.67 -28.88
C ASP A 46 18.50 12.79 -29.31
N ARG A 47 17.94 12.06 -28.34
CA ARG A 47 16.90 11.05 -28.62
C ARG A 47 15.46 11.54 -28.51
N PHE A 48 15.26 12.78 -28.07
CA PHE A 48 13.96 13.36 -27.78
C PHE A 48 13.66 14.54 -28.70
N ARG A 49 12.44 14.60 -29.20
CA ARG A 49 11.86 15.73 -29.93
C ARG A 49 10.44 16.01 -29.42
N PHE A 50 10.05 17.26 -29.53
CA PHE A 50 8.74 17.75 -29.10
C PHE A 50 8.10 18.62 -30.18
N ASP A 51 6.79 18.47 -30.38
CA ASP A 51 5.99 19.25 -31.31
C ASP A 51 4.65 19.61 -30.65
N ASP A 52 4.42 20.91 -30.35
CA ASP A 52 3.13 21.34 -29.86
C ASP A 52 2.15 21.55 -31.04
N ASN A 53 1.72 20.42 -31.62
CA ASN A 53 0.68 20.36 -32.63
C ASN A 53 -0.74 20.38 -32.04
N GLY A 54 -0.93 21.10 -30.93
CA GLY A 54 -2.17 21.19 -30.13
C GLY A 54 -2.29 20.11 -29.04
N ARG A 55 -1.48 19.04 -29.10
CA ARG A 55 -1.51 17.92 -28.15
C ARG A 55 -0.25 17.78 -27.30
N GLY A 56 0.79 18.58 -27.55
CA GLY A 56 2.08 18.41 -26.92
C GLY A 56 2.75 17.09 -27.28
N SER A 57 2.70 16.72 -28.55
CA SER A 57 3.23 15.45 -29.05
C SER A 57 4.73 15.36 -28.85
N HIS A 58 5.21 14.24 -28.39
CA HIS A 58 6.63 13.98 -28.21
C HIS A 58 7.02 12.59 -28.73
N PHE A 59 8.29 12.44 -29.02
CA PHE A 59 8.87 11.17 -29.37
C PHE A 59 10.28 11.04 -28.76
N CYS A 60 10.55 9.89 -28.16
CA CYS A 60 11.88 9.51 -27.68
C CYS A 60 12.22 8.10 -28.17
N ASN A 61 13.40 7.89 -28.73
CA ASN A 61 13.84 6.59 -29.21
C ASN A 61 13.85 5.49 -28.14
N GLN A 62 13.89 5.86 -26.86
CA GLN A 62 13.87 4.93 -25.71
C GLN A 62 12.47 4.82 -25.07
N CYS A 63 11.78 5.95 -24.84
CA CYS A 63 10.51 6.00 -24.10
C CYS A 63 9.28 5.88 -25.00
N GLY A 64 9.45 5.92 -26.33
CA GLY A 64 8.37 5.93 -27.30
C GLY A 64 7.70 7.30 -27.49
N ALA A 65 6.55 7.29 -28.16
CA ALA A 65 5.73 8.47 -28.42
C ALA A 65 4.70 8.70 -27.28
N GLY A 66 4.12 9.90 -27.27
CA GLY A 66 3.03 10.25 -26.38
C GLY A 66 2.57 11.69 -26.60
N ASP A 67 1.57 12.11 -25.84
CA ASP A 67 1.11 13.51 -25.77
C ASP A 67 1.68 14.24 -24.54
N GLY A 68 1.22 15.47 -24.29
CA GLY A 68 1.70 16.28 -23.18
C GLY A 68 1.42 15.68 -21.80
N LEU A 69 0.27 15.03 -21.61
CA LEU A 69 -0.03 14.33 -20.35
C LEU A 69 0.83 13.09 -20.17
N ASP A 70 1.06 12.32 -21.23
CA ASP A 70 1.98 11.18 -21.20
C ASP A 70 3.41 11.60 -20.85
N LEU A 71 3.85 12.77 -21.33
CA LEU A 71 5.16 13.30 -21.00
C LEU A 71 5.27 13.66 -19.52
N ILE A 72 4.27 14.37 -18.98
CA ILE A 72 4.22 14.68 -17.54
C ILE A 72 4.23 13.40 -16.71
N ALA A 73 3.38 12.43 -17.05
CA ALA A 73 3.29 11.15 -16.36
C ALA A 73 4.63 10.41 -16.33
N LYS A 74 5.34 10.35 -17.46
CA LYS A 74 6.67 9.74 -17.57
C LYS A 74 7.74 10.47 -16.74
N VAL A 75 7.79 11.81 -16.82
CA VAL A 75 8.81 12.61 -16.12
C VAL A 75 8.58 12.61 -14.61
N ARG A 76 7.32 12.64 -14.18
CA ARG A 76 6.94 12.68 -12.76
C ARG A 76 6.68 11.30 -12.15
N CYS A 77 6.84 10.22 -12.94
CA CYS A 77 6.56 8.84 -12.52
C CYS A 77 5.18 8.71 -11.85
N CYS A 78 4.14 9.30 -12.46
CA CYS A 78 2.78 9.34 -11.92
C CYS A 78 1.75 8.82 -12.93
N ASP A 79 0.52 8.60 -12.48
CA ASP A 79 -0.58 8.22 -13.36
C ASP A 79 -1.11 9.42 -14.17
N ILE A 80 -1.91 9.13 -15.19
CA ILE A 80 -2.45 10.15 -16.10
C ILE A 80 -3.40 11.13 -15.38
N THR A 81 -4.05 10.70 -14.31
CA THR A 81 -4.92 11.54 -13.49
C THR A 81 -4.11 12.57 -12.71
N THR A 82 -3.03 12.15 -12.11
CA THR A 82 -2.07 13.04 -11.41
C THR A 82 -1.38 13.99 -12.39
N ALA A 83 -1.01 13.50 -13.58
CA ALA A 83 -0.49 14.34 -14.65
C ALA A 83 -1.49 15.43 -15.08
N ALA A 84 -2.78 15.08 -15.21
CA ALA A 84 -3.84 16.04 -15.51
C ALA A 84 -4.05 17.06 -14.36
N GLN A 85 -3.90 16.67 -13.10
CA GLN A 85 -3.95 17.59 -11.97
C GLN A 85 -2.81 18.61 -11.99
N LEU A 86 -1.59 18.17 -12.28
CA LEU A 86 -0.42 19.06 -12.44
C LEU A 86 -0.61 20.05 -13.59
N ALA A 87 -1.13 19.58 -14.72
CA ALA A 87 -1.45 20.45 -15.86
C ALA A 87 -2.60 21.41 -15.55
N ALA A 88 -3.60 20.99 -14.77
CA ALA A 88 -4.70 21.84 -14.32
C ALA A 88 -4.18 22.97 -13.41
N ASP A 89 -3.27 22.67 -12.48
CA ASP A 89 -2.63 23.68 -11.62
C ASP A 89 -1.86 24.71 -12.48
N ALA A 90 -1.14 24.27 -13.51
CA ALA A 90 -0.44 25.17 -14.45
C ALA A 90 -1.40 26.04 -15.28
N LEU A 91 -2.58 25.53 -15.59
CA LEU A 91 -3.63 26.24 -16.35
C LEU A 91 -4.52 27.12 -15.48
N GLY A 92 -4.40 27.05 -14.16
CA GLY A 92 -5.29 27.73 -13.22
C GLY A 92 -6.71 27.16 -13.18
N ILE A 93 -6.90 25.90 -13.59
CA ILE A 93 -8.18 25.21 -13.55
C ILE A 93 -8.46 24.75 -12.12
N ASP A 94 -9.50 25.29 -11.50
CA ASP A 94 -9.92 24.90 -10.15
C ASP A 94 -10.75 23.61 -10.17
N TYR A 95 -10.07 22.48 -10.19
CA TYR A 95 -10.69 21.15 -10.09
C TYR A 95 -11.00 20.74 -8.63
N ARG A 96 -10.45 21.46 -7.63
CA ARG A 96 -10.60 21.14 -6.20
C ARG A 96 -11.95 21.62 -5.68
N THR A 97 -12.37 22.84 -6.02
CA THR A 97 -13.68 23.39 -5.64
C THR A 97 -14.83 22.69 -6.35
N ALA A 98 -14.66 22.33 -7.62
CA ALA A 98 -15.64 21.52 -8.35
C ALA A 98 -15.80 20.12 -7.71
N LYS A 99 -14.72 19.52 -7.23
CA LYS A 99 -14.76 18.25 -6.47
C LYS A 99 -15.48 18.41 -5.12
N MET A 100 -15.31 19.55 -4.44
CA MET A 100 -16.06 19.87 -3.21
C MET A 100 -17.55 20.11 -3.44
N GLN A 101 -17.94 20.78 -4.52
CA GLN A 101 -19.36 21.04 -4.86
C GLN A 101 -20.06 19.75 -5.33
N GLU A 102 -19.39 18.88 -6.08
CA GLU A 102 -19.93 17.58 -6.49
C GLU A 102 -20.04 16.62 -5.28
N VAL A 103 -19.10 16.67 -4.35
CA VAL A 103 -19.19 15.98 -3.05
C VAL A 103 -20.37 16.52 -2.23
N THR A 104 -20.72 17.81 -2.35
CA THR A 104 -21.84 18.41 -1.60
C THR A 104 -23.20 18.14 -2.27
N SER A 105 -23.28 18.09 -3.62
CA SER A 105 -24.51 17.74 -4.34
C SER A 105 -24.77 16.23 -4.37
N GLN A 106 -23.73 15.41 -4.49
CA GLN A 106 -23.82 13.96 -4.31
C GLN A 106 -24.09 13.57 -2.84
N ARG A 107 -23.67 14.40 -1.86
CA ARG A 107 -24.09 14.22 -0.45
C ARG A 107 -25.62 14.34 -0.29
N LYS A 108 -26.32 15.14 -1.08
CA LYS A 108 -27.80 15.26 -1.00
C LYS A 108 -28.55 14.10 -1.67
N SER A 109 -28.02 13.48 -2.73
CA SER A 109 -28.64 12.31 -3.39
C SER A 109 -28.12 10.96 -2.81
N LEU A 110 -26.90 10.93 -2.25
CA LEU A 110 -26.33 9.78 -1.56
C LEU A 110 -26.67 9.76 -0.06
N SER A 111 -27.34 10.81 0.49
CA SER A 111 -27.71 10.84 1.92
C SER A 111 -28.72 9.73 2.27
N ALA A 112 -29.59 9.32 1.35
CA ALA A 112 -30.50 8.19 1.57
C ALA A 112 -29.79 6.83 1.54
N THR A 113 -28.84 6.63 0.60
CA THR A 113 -28.07 5.35 0.48
C THR A 113 -26.85 5.30 1.41
N LYS A 114 -26.22 6.45 1.68
CA LYS A 114 -25.11 6.55 2.65
C LYS A 114 -25.58 6.47 4.08
N GLY A 115 -26.80 6.97 4.40
CA GLY A 115 -27.43 6.80 5.72
C GLY A 115 -27.66 5.33 6.06
N GLN A 116 -28.08 4.51 5.08
CA GLN A 116 -28.23 3.07 5.28
C GLN A 116 -26.87 2.34 5.39
N LYS A 117 -25.87 2.73 4.60
CA LYS A 117 -24.52 2.12 4.66
C LYS A 117 -23.78 2.52 5.94
N SER A 118 -23.86 3.78 6.37
CA SER A 118 -23.26 4.22 7.63
C SER A 118 -23.97 3.66 8.87
N ALA A 119 -25.29 3.45 8.81
CA ALA A 119 -26.03 2.78 9.87
C ALA A 119 -25.69 1.29 9.98
N LEU A 120 -25.55 0.60 8.83
CA LEU A 120 -25.09 -0.80 8.77
C LEU A 120 -23.63 -0.93 9.24
N ASP A 121 -22.76 -0.02 8.85
CA ASP A 121 -21.35 0.01 9.28
C ASP A 121 -21.26 0.29 10.80
N GLN A 122 -22.07 1.21 11.34
CA GLN A 122 -22.17 1.48 12.77
C GLN A 122 -22.74 0.30 13.55
N GLU A 123 -23.77 -0.36 13.04
CA GLU A 123 -24.32 -1.56 13.64
C GLU A 123 -23.31 -2.71 13.67
N GLN A 124 -22.57 -2.91 12.58
CA GLN A 124 -21.50 -3.90 12.53
C GLN A 124 -20.37 -3.58 13.49
N HIS A 125 -19.97 -2.32 13.57
CA HIS A 125 -18.94 -1.86 14.50
C HIS A 125 -19.36 -2.04 15.95
N THR A 126 -20.61 -1.76 16.29
CA THR A 126 -21.17 -2.01 17.64
C THR A 126 -21.19 -3.51 17.96
N LYS A 127 -21.60 -4.34 17.00
CA LYS A 127 -21.58 -5.81 17.16
C LYS A 127 -20.17 -6.36 17.34
N PHE A 128 -19.19 -5.80 16.61
CA PHE A 128 -17.79 -6.14 16.79
C PHE A 128 -17.29 -5.77 18.18
N ALA A 129 -17.51 -4.51 18.63
CA ALA A 129 -17.06 -4.01 19.93
C ALA A 129 -17.61 -4.86 21.09
N ASP A 130 -18.89 -5.27 21.02
CA ASP A 130 -19.50 -6.15 22.04
C ASP A 130 -18.89 -7.55 22.04
N ARG A 131 -18.63 -8.13 20.87
CA ARG A 131 -17.98 -9.46 20.77
C ARG A 131 -16.55 -9.41 21.27
N TYR A 132 -15.79 -8.41 20.84
CA TYR A 132 -14.40 -8.22 21.25
C TYR A 132 -14.30 -8.03 22.77
N ARG A 133 -15.16 -7.18 23.36
CA ARG A 133 -15.22 -6.96 24.81
C ARG A 133 -15.52 -8.26 25.59
N LYS A 134 -16.48 -9.06 25.13
CA LYS A 134 -16.82 -10.35 25.74
C LYS A 134 -15.66 -11.35 25.70
N LEU A 135 -14.88 -11.36 24.62
CA LEU A 135 -13.68 -12.20 24.51
C LEU A 135 -12.56 -11.62 25.41
N GLY A 136 -12.35 -10.30 25.36
CA GLY A 136 -11.33 -9.62 26.16
C GLY A 136 -11.48 -9.80 27.68
N GLN A 137 -12.70 -10.01 28.19
CA GLN A 137 -12.95 -10.33 29.60
C GLN A 137 -12.50 -11.73 30.01
N LYS A 138 -12.22 -12.61 29.03
CA LYS A 138 -11.88 -14.02 29.29
C LYS A 138 -10.41 -14.32 29.05
N VAL A 139 -9.62 -13.39 28.52
CA VAL A 139 -8.22 -13.63 28.20
C VAL A 139 -7.34 -13.62 29.45
N THR A 140 -6.28 -14.39 29.39
CA THR A 140 -5.11 -14.28 30.24
C THR A 140 -3.91 -13.89 29.39
N PHE A 141 -2.90 -13.26 29.99
CA PHE A 141 -1.65 -12.98 29.28
C PHE A 141 -0.69 -14.17 29.44
N GLY A 142 -0.13 -14.61 28.34
CA GLY A 142 0.78 -15.74 28.33
C GLY A 142 1.33 -16.06 26.94
N GLU A 143 2.12 -17.14 26.88
CA GLU A 143 2.62 -17.66 25.61
C GLU A 143 1.55 -18.47 24.89
N SER A 144 1.60 -18.43 23.57
CA SER A 144 0.62 -19.14 22.72
C SER A 144 1.13 -20.53 22.34
N PRO A 145 0.34 -21.60 22.53
CA PRO A 145 0.70 -22.93 22.03
C PRO A 145 0.95 -22.95 20.50
N TYR A 146 0.22 -22.14 19.74
CA TYR A 146 0.44 -21.97 18.31
C TYR A 146 1.83 -21.41 18.02
N LEU A 147 2.26 -20.36 18.72
CA LEU A 147 3.58 -19.75 18.52
C LEU A 147 4.71 -20.64 19.05
N GLN A 148 4.48 -21.37 20.14
CA GLN A 148 5.44 -22.38 20.63
C GLN A 148 5.67 -23.47 19.59
N SER A 149 4.61 -23.96 18.91
CA SER A 149 4.75 -24.95 17.83
C SER A 149 5.54 -24.44 16.62
N LYS A 150 5.66 -23.10 16.49
CA LYS A 150 6.44 -22.40 15.46
C LYS A 150 7.86 -22.02 15.95
N GLY A 151 8.26 -22.40 17.18
CA GLY A 151 9.53 -21.97 17.78
C GLY A 151 9.62 -20.44 17.94
N LEU A 152 8.48 -19.80 18.24
CA LEU A 152 8.35 -18.37 18.54
C LEU A 152 7.95 -18.19 20.01
N GLU A 153 8.87 -18.59 20.88
CA GLU A 153 8.73 -18.49 22.34
C GLU A 153 9.13 -17.08 22.84
N GLY A 154 8.76 -16.77 24.09
CA GLY A 154 9.12 -15.50 24.74
C GLY A 154 8.24 -14.31 24.38
N PHE A 155 7.26 -14.47 23.50
CA PHE A 155 6.26 -13.46 23.22
C PHE A 155 4.97 -13.71 24.00
N THR A 156 4.47 -12.69 24.69
CA THR A 156 3.21 -12.78 25.46
C THR A 156 2.07 -12.11 24.71
N PHE A 157 0.92 -12.79 24.71
CA PHE A 157 -0.31 -12.35 24.03
C PHE A 157 -1.53 -12.53 24.91
N SER A 158 -2.66 -12.00 24.47
CA SER A 158 -3.97 -12.31 25.04
C SER A 158 -4.39 -13.72 24.61
N ILE A 159 -4.47 -14.64 25.56
CA ILE A 159 -4.81 -16.05 25.36
C ILE A 159 -6.23 -16.30 25.85
N LEU A 160 -7.07 -16.88 25.01
CA LEU A 160 -8.42 -17.33 25.33
C LEU A 160 -8.39 -18.63 26.15
N PRO A 161 -9.49 -18.98 26.85
CA PRO A 161 -9.54 -20.21 27.67
C PRO A 161 -9.30 -21.51 26.92
N ASP A 162 -9.51 -21.54 25.61
CA ASP A 162 -9.21 -22.67 24.72
C ASP A 162 -7.76 -22.71 24.23
N GLY A 163 -6.90 -21.81 24.71
CA GLY A 163 -5.52 -21.65 24.29
C GLY A 163 -5.34 -20.84 23.00
N GLY A 164 -6.42 -20.34 22.41
CA GLY A 164 -6.35 -19.53 21.20
C GLY A 164 -5.85 -18.11 21.48
N LEU A 165 -5.15 -17.52 20.51
CA LEU A 165 -4.74 -16.11 20.54
C LEU A 165 -5.95 -15.20 20.22
N LEU A 166 -6.05 -14.07 20.94
CA LEU A 166 -6.89 -12.94 20.57
C LEU A 166 -5.98 -11.78 20.12
N LEU A 167 -5.99 -11.47 18.83
CA LEU A 167 -5.12 -10.49 18.21
C LEU A 167 -5.93 -9.24 17.82
N PRO A 168 -5.83 -8.13 18.58
CA PRO A 168 -6.51 -6.88 18.23
C PRO A 168 -5.80 -6.18 17.07
N LEU A 169 -6.58 -5.72 16.09
CA LEU A 169 -6.09 -4.96 14.95
C LEU A 169 -6.50 -3.50 15.12
N ARG A 170 -5.53 -2.62 14.95
CA ARG A 170 -5.74 -1.18 15.12
C ARG A 170 -5.73 -0.47 13.78
N ASP A 171 -6.49 0.60 13.70
CA ASP A 171 -6.43 1.56 12.60
C ASP A 171 -5.33 2.61 12.81
N GLU A 172 -5.26 3.58 11.92
CA GLU A 172 -4.32 4.70 11.97
C GLU A 172 -4.44 5.59 13.22
N SER A 173 -5.62 5.62 13.85
CA SER A 173 -5.86 6.36 15.09
C SER A 173 -5.43 5.58 16.34
N GLY A 174 -5.06 4.30 16.18
CA GLY A 174 -4.75 3.38 17.26
C GLY A 174 -5.97 2.71 17.90
N GLU A 175 -7.19 2.93 17.36
CA GLU A 175 -8.40 2.28 17.84
C GLU A 175 -8.49 0.82 17.38
N VAL A 176 -9.01 -0.06 18.24
CA VAL A 176 -9.24 -1.47 17.88
C VAL A 176 -10.52 -1.58 17.05
N VAL A 177 -10.37 -1.73 15.76
CA VAL A 177 -11.48 -1.77 14.79
C VAL A 177 -11.74 -3.18 14.24
N ALA A 178 -10.81 -4.11 14.45
CA ALA A 178 -10.89 -5.50 14.04
C ALA A 178 -10.17 -6.39 15.07
N ALA A 179 -10.43 -7.69 15.03
CA ALA A 179 -9.63 -8.66 15.77
C ALA A 179 -9.67 -10.03 15.09
N GLN A 180 -8.56 -10.75 15.20
CA GLN A 180 -8.43 -12.13 14.73
C GLN A 180 -8.23 -13.05 15.91
N THR A 181 -8.81 -14.25 15.87
CA THR A 181 -8.44 -15.36 16.74
C THR A 181 -7.59 -16.35 15.96
N ILE A 182 -6.59 -16.92 16.63
CA ILE A 182 -5.75 -18.00 16.07
C ILE A 182 -5.80 -19.15 17.06
N SER A 183 -6.36 -20.30 16.63
CA SER A 183 -6.43 -21.49 17.48
C SER A 183 -5.04 -22.07 17.78
N PRO A 184 -4.89 -22.95 18.78
CA PRO A 184 -3.64 -23.67 19.02
C PRO A 184 -3.13 -24.45 17.80
N SER A 185 -4.04 -24.89 16.91
CA SER A 185 -3.71 -25.58 15.65
C SER A 185 -3.41 -24.61 14.48
N GLY A 186 -3.45 -23.30 14.69
CA GLY A 186 -3.16 -22.28 13.66
C GLY A 186 -4.35 -21.86 12.79
N GLU A 187 -5.57 -22.30 13.12
CA GLU A 187 -6.76 -21.85 12.40
C GLU A 187 -7.05 -20.37 12.72
N LYS A 188 -7.10 -19.53 11.67
CA LYS A 188 -7.29 -18.08 11.78
C LYS A 188 -8.73 -17.70 11.48
N ARG A 189 -9.39 -16.96 12.38
CA ARG A 189 -10.74 -16.45 12.19
C ARG A 189 -10.84 -14.98 12.56
N LEU A 190 -11.39 -14.19 11.64
CA LEU A 190 -11.70 -12.78 11.91
C LEU A 190 -13.00 -12.69 12.71
N ILE A 191 -13.04 -11.85 13.76
CA ILE A 191 -14.25 -11.61 14.53
C ILE A 191 -15.28 -10.90 13.64
N ALA A 192 -16.50 -11.42 13.62
CA ALA A 192 -17.55 -10.86 12.78
C ALA A 192 -17.88 -9.39 13.14
N GLY A 193 -17.96 -8.54 12.13
CA GLY A 193 -18.12 -7.10 12.25
C GLY A 193 -16.79 -6.31 12.28
N SER A 194 -15.66 -6.99 12.16
CA SER A 194 -14.33 -6.36 12.05
C SER A 194 -14.18 -5.49 10.82
N ALA A 195 -13.69 -4.26 10.98
CA ALA A 195 -13.26 -3.37 9.90
C ALA A 195 -11.77 -3.63 9.57
N LYS A 196 -11.52 -4.73 8.83
CA LYS A 196 -10.15 -5.23 8.57
C LYS A 196 -9.31 -4.30 7.69
N LYS A 197 -9.93 -3.64 6.70
CA LYS A 197 -9.19 -2.90 5.67
C LYS A 197 -8.34 -1.78 6.26
N GLY A 198 -7.02 -1.87 6.09
CA GLY A 198 -6.04 -0.90 6.60
C GLY A 198 -5.73 -1.04 8.09
N SER A 199 -6.39 -1.96 8.81
CA SER A 199 -6.04 -2.25 10.20
C SER A 199 -4.93 -3.31 10.28
N PHE A 200 -4.11 -3.25 11.30
CA PHE A 200 -2.94 -4.13 11.47
C PHE A 200 -2.65 -4.39 12.95
N TYR A 201 -1.85 -5.42 13.20
CA TYR A 201 -1.28 -5.68 14.51
C TYR A 201 0.19 -5.23 14.53
N THR A 202 0.56 -4.42 15.52
CA THR A 202 1.94 -3.95 15.70
C THR A 202 2.69 -4.89 16.64
N ILE A 203 3.85 -5.41 16.20
CA ILE A 203 4.70 -6.31 16.99
C ILE A 203 5.47 -5.54 18.05
N ASN A 204 6.04 -4.39 17.66
CA ASN A 204 6.87 -3.55 18.53
C ASN A 204 6.59 -2.07 18.27
N ALA A 205 6.89 -1.21 19.25
CA ALA A 205 6.75 0.23 19.10
C ALA A 205 8.11 0.85 18.77
N VAL A 206 8.15 1.63 17.66
CA VAL A 206 9.30 2.46 17.27
C VAL A 206 8.75 3.82 16.85
N GLU A 207 9.12 4.89 17.54
CA GLU A 207 8.56 6.23 17.30
C GLU A 207 8.91 6.78 15.90
N THR A 208 10.18 6.69 15.51
CA THR A 208 10.69 7.15 14.20
C THR A 208 11.42 6.00 13.50
N PRO A 209 10.70 5.04 12.94
CA PRO A 209 11.32 3.86 12.38
C PRO A 209 12.05 4.21 11.08
N PRO A 210 13.35 3.86 10.92
CA PRO A 210 14.03 3.95 9.64
C PRO A 210 13.52 2.88 8.66
N TYR A 211 13.03 1.76 9.20
CA TYR A 211 12.48 0.63 8.45
C TYR A 211 11.13 0.21 9.01
N ILE A 212 10.20 -0.13 8.11
CA ILE A 212 8.91 -0.73 8.44
C ILE A 212 8.82 -2.07 7.71
N LEU A 213 8.57 -3.13 8.47
CA LEU A 213 8.36 -4.48 7.94
C LEU A 213 6.87 -4.81 8.00
N ILE A 214 6.29 -5.19 6.88
CA ILE A 214 4.88 -5.58 6.78
C ILE A 214 4.82 -7.04 6.34
N ALA A 215 4.30 -7.91 7.17
CA ALA A 215 4.07 -9.31 6.84
C ALA A 215 2.58 -9.63 6.75
N GLU A 216 2.23 -10.69 6.02
CA GLU A 216 0.84 -11.14 5.94
C GLU A 216 0.37 -11.66 7.29
N GLY A 217 1.06 -12.63 7.86
CA GLY A 217 0.65 -13.33 9.08
C GLY A 217 1.44 -12.95 10.33
N LEU A 218 0.88 -13.27 11.52
CA LEU A 218 1.53 -13.02 12.80
C LEU A 218 2.87 -13.76 12.94
N ALA A 219 2.93 -15.05 12.60
CA ALA A 219 4.16 -15.83 12.75
C ALA A 219 5.28 -15.30 11.83
N THR A 220 4.95 -14.97 10.59
CA THR A 220 5.86 -14.31 9.64
C THR A 220 6.32 -12.95 10.17
N ALA A 221 5.42 -12.13 10.72
CA ALA A 221 5.75 -10.83 11.32
C ALA A 221 6.72 -10.97 12.50
N LEU A 222 6.48 -11.93 13.41
CA LEU A 222 7.37 -12.21 14.53
C LEU A 222 8.75 -12.70 14.05
N SER A 223 8.78 -13.56 13.03
CA SER A 223 10.04 -14.08 12.47
C SER A 223 10.87 -12.96 11.84
N VAL A 224 10.28 -12.08 11.05
CA VAL A 224 11.03 -10.96 10.46
C VAL A 224 11.40 -9.90 11.50
N HIS A 225 10.61 -9.74 12.57
CA HIS A 225 10.99 -8.91 13.71
C HIS A 225 12.24 -9.45 14.41
N LEU A 226 12.36 -10.76 14.60
CA LEU A 226 13.58 -11.38 15.15
C LEU A 226 14.80 -11.17 14.24
N MET A 227 14.60 -11.13 12.92
CA MET A 227 15.66 -10.85 11.93
C MET A 227 16.09 -9.37 11.92
N ARG A 228 15.15 -8.44 12.16
CA ARG A 228 15.34 -6.98 12.12
C ARG A 228 14.63 -6.31 13.30
N PRO A 229 15.15 -6.45 14.52
CA PRO A 229 14.51 -5.93 15.74
C PRO A 229 14.52 -4.39 15.83
N ASP A 230 15.33 -3.73 15.02
CA ASP A 230 15.43 -2.26 14.87
C ASP A 230 14.28 -1.66 14.04
N ALA A 231 13.53 -2.46 13.29
CA ALA A 231 12.43 -2.02 12.46
C ALA A 231 11.09 -2.03 13.20
N LEU A 232 10.18 -1.12 12.81
CA LEU A 232 8.76 -1.25 13.14
C LEU A 232 8.18 -2.43 12.35
N THR A 233 7.64 -3.42 13.04
CA THR A 233 7.09 -4.61 12.39
C THR A 233 5.60 -4.74 12.64
N VAL A 234 4.84 -5.01 11.57
CA VAL A 234 3.38 -5.17 11.63
C VAL A 234 2.90 -6.40 10.87
N ALA A 235 1.78 -6.98 11.34
CA ALA A 235 1.05 -8.03 10.64
C ALA A 235 -0.24 -7.46 10.01
N ALA A 236 -0.38 -7.61 8.70
CA ALA A 236 -1.52 -7.13 7.91
C ALA A 236 -2.72 -8.09 7.91
N ILE A 237 -2.55 -9.32 8.41
CA ILE A 237 -3.54 -10.38 8.64
C ILE A 237 -3.90 -11.19 7.39
N ASP A 238 -3.87 -10.62 6.20
CA ASP A 238 -3.96 -11.36 4.95
C ASP A 238 -3.36 -10.57 3.77
N ALA A 239 -3.11 -11.27 2.65
CA ALA A 239 -2.52 -10.71 1.43
C ALA A 239 -3.29 -9.51 0.87
N GLY A 240 -4.62 -9.55 0.87
CA GLY A 240 -5.48 -8.47 0.37
C GLY A 240 -5.40 -7.18 1.19
N ASN A 241 -4.90 -7.25 2.42
CA ASN A 241 -4.74 -6.12 3.32
C ASN A 241 -3.32 -5.52 3.32
N LEU A 242 -2.35 -6.15 2.66
CA LEU A 242 -0.98 -5.62 2.55
C LEU A 242 -0.96 -4.20 1.97
N LEU A 243 -1.63 -3.98 0.84
CA LEU A 243 -1.70 -2.67 0.18
C LEU A 243 -2.36 -1.59 1.06
N PRO A 244 -3.58 -1.78 1.61
CA PRO A 244 -4.17 -0.81 2.52
C PRO A 244 -3.30 -0.46 3.74
N VAL A 245 -2.66 -1.45 4.36
CA VAL A 245 -1.76 -1.26 5.52
C VAL A 245 -0.51 -0.49 5.11
N ALA A 246 0.12 -0.85 3.99
CA ALA A 246 1.29 -0.14 3.48
C ALA A 246 0.98 1.35 3.21
N GLN A 247 -0.19 1.65 2.64
CA GLN A 247 -0.63 3.03 2.39
C GLN A 247 -0.82 3.83 3.69
N VAL A 248 -1.43 3.24 4.71
CA VAL A 248 -1.60 3.85 6.04
C VAL A 248 -0.23 4.16 6.65
N LEU A 249 0.67 3.18 6.65
CA LEU A 249 2.01 3.34 7.23
C LEU A 249 2.89 4.33 6.46
N ARG A 250 2.75 4.43 5.14
CA ARG A 250 3.46 5.45 4.34
C ARG A 250 3.01 6.86 4.69
N VAL A 251 1.69 7.06 4.94
CA VAL A 251 1.17 8.38 5.37
C VAL A 251 1.69 8.75 6.75
N SER A 252 1.73 7.80 7.68
CA SER A 252 2.19 8.02 9.07
C SER A 252 3.72 8.16 9.18
N HIS A 253 4.47 7.51 8.28
CA HIS A 253 5.94 7.47 8.27
C HIS A 253 6.48 7.74 6.86
N PRO A 254 6.45 9.00 6.38
CA PRO A 254 6.78 9.35 4.99
C PRO A 254 8.23 9.02 4.60
N ASP A 255 9.15 9.07 5.55
CA ASP A 255 10.60 8.89 5.32
C ASP A 255 11.08 7.45 5.55
N ALA A 256 10.26 6.58 6.13
CA ALA A 256 10.65 5.21 6.44
C ALA A 256 10.79 4.35 5.17
N GLN A 257 11.76 3.46 5.16
CA GLN A 257 11.85 2.42 4.13
C GLN A 257 10.86 1.28 4.46
N ILE A 258 9.88 1.06 3.57
CA ILE A 258 8.87 0.01 3.74
C ILE A 258 9.31 -1.24 3.00
N ILE A 259 9.35 -2.37 3.71
CA ILE A 259 9.67 -3.68 3.17
C ILE A 259 8.48 -4.61 3.42
N ILE A 260 7.92 -5.17 2.35
CA ILE A 260 6.87 -6.18 2.42
C ILE A 260 7.54 -7.55 2.50
N ALA A 261 7.37 -8.23 3.62
CA ALA A 261 7.81 -9.62 3.81
C ALA A 261 6.77 -10.54 3.14
N ALA A 262 7.05 -10.92 1.91
CA ALA A 262 6.12 -11.67 1.08
C ALA A 262 6.14 -13.16 1.40
N ASP A 263 4.97 -13.80 1.29
CA ASP A 263 4.84 -15.24 1.26
C ASP A 263 5.14 -15.74 -0.17
N ASN A 264 5.98 -16.75 -0.29
CA ASN A 264 6.26 -17.42 -1.55
C ASN A 264 5.27 -18.56 -1.75
N ASP A 265 4.16 -18.27 -2.43
CA ASP A 265 3.06 -19.22 -2.69
C ASP A 265 3.28 -20.07 -3.96
N LEU A 266 4.54 -20.36 -4.30
CA LEU A 266 4.85 -21.16 -5.47
C LEU A 266 4.08 -22.49 -5.45
N ALA A 267 3.24 -22.65 -6.48
CA ALA A 267 2.62 -23.93 -6.81
C ALA A 267 2.86 -24.18 -8.30
N GLU A 268 3.12 -25.44 -8.65
CA GLU A 268 3.43 -25.84 -10.03
C GLU A 268 2.30 -25.39 -11.00
N GLY A 269 2.63 -24.53 -11.98
CA GLY A 269 1.69 -23.99 -12.96
C GLY A 269 0.73 -22.90 -12.48
N ALA A 270 0.86 -22.41 -11.23
CA ALA A 270 0.01 -21.36 -10.69
C ALA A 270 0.79 -20.03 -10.52
N LYS A 271 0.04 -18.91 -10.49
CA LYS A 271 0.61 -17.60 -10.15
C LYS A 271 0.95 -17.54 -8.66
N ASN A 272 2.06 -16.86 -8.36
CA ASN A 272 2.47 -16.61 -6.98
C ASN A 272 1.67 -15.43 -6.38
N VAL A 273 0.53 -15.75 -5.80
CA VAL A 273 -0.44 -14.76 -5.29
C VAL A 273 0.16 -13.91 -4.16
N GLY A 274 0.94 -14.52 -3.26
CA GLY A 274 1.61 -13.81 -2.17
C GLY A 274 2.58 -12.74 -2.70
N ILE A 275 3.42 -13.09 -3.67
CA ILE A 275 4.35 -12.14 -4.32
C ILE A 275 3.58 -11.06 -5.08
N GLU A 276 2.55 -11.40 -5.88
CA GLU A 276 1.77 -10.39 -6.62
C GLU A 276 1.14 -9.33 -5.69
N HIS A 277 0.59 -9.74 -4.54
CA HIS A 277 0.04 -8.81 -3.55
C HIS A 277 1.12 -7.94 -2.89
N ALA A 278 2.28 -8.54 -2.57
CA ALA A 278 3.41 -7.83 -1.99
C ALA A 278 4.01 -6.79 -2.95
N GLU A 279 4.22 -7.16 -4.22
CA GLU A 279 4.72 -6.26 -5.26
C GLU A 279 3.77 -5.07 -5.49
N LYS A 280 2.46 -5.34 -5.55
CA LYS A 280 1.45 -4.29 -5.68
C LYS A 280 1.47 -3.33 -4.49
N ALA A 281 1.63 -3.85 -3.27
CA ALA A 281 1.71 -3.03 -2.06
C ALA A 281 3.00 -2.21 -2.04
N ALA A 282 4.16 -2.82 -2.32
CA ALA A 282 5.46 -2.16 -2.36
C ALA A 282 5.50 -1.05 -3.42
N LEU A 283 5.02 -1.33 -4.63
CA LEU A 283 4.97 -0.34 -5.72
C LEU A 283 4.15 0.89 -5.33
N ALA A 284 3.00 0.70 -4.66
CA ALA A 284 2.10 1.79 -4.28
C ALA A 284 2.70 2.76 -3.24
N VAL A 285 3.74 2.32 -2.51
CA VAL A 285 4.34 3.11 -1.41
C VAL A 285 5.83 3.37 -1.62
N ALA A 286 6.35 3.14 -2.83
CA ALA A 286 7.79 3.20 -3.13
C ALA A 286 8.60 2.37 -2.11
N GLY A 287 8.16 1.15 -1.86
CA GLY A 287 8.76 0.19 -0.95
C GLY A 287 9.43 -0.96 -1.68
N TRP A 288 9.85 -1.96 -0.93
CA TRP A 288 10.57 -3.14 -1.39
C TRP A 288 9.81 -4.41 -1.06
N VAL A 289 10.08 -5.48 -1.78
CA VAL A 289 9.59 -6.83 -1.47
C VAL A 289 10.78 -7.69 -1.06
N SER A 290 10.63 -8.42 0.04
CA SER A 290 11.56 -9.47 0.46
C SER A 290 10.80 -10.79 0.52
N ALA A 291 11.25 -11.79 -0.22
CA ALA A 291 10.67 -13.13 -0.25
C ALA A 291 11.73 -14.19 0.07
N PRO A 292 11.35 -15.31 0.73
CA PRO A 292 12.29 -16.38 1.01
C PRO A 292 12.94 -16.90 -0.29
N PRO A 293 14.28 -17.00 -0.33
CA PRO A 293 15.01 -17.51 -1.52
C PRO A 293 14.92 -19.04 -1.61
N THR A 294 13.74 -19.52 -2.01
CA THR A 294 13.45 -20.95 -2.14
C THR A 294 12.59 -21.21 -3.38
N ASP A 295 12.72 -22.39 -3.95
CA ASP A 295 11.92 -22.92 -5.04
C ASP A 295 10.63 -23.62 -4.58
N LYS A 296 10.35 -23.61 -3.26
CA LYS A 296 9.17 -24.21 -2.65
C LYS A 296 8.28 -23.13 -2.05
N LYS A 297 7.01 -23.50 -1.83
CA LYS A 297 6.10 -22.68 -1.04
C LYS A 297 6.67 -22.53 0.38
N ALA A 298 6.90 -21.29 0.81
CA ALA A 298 7.38 -20.95 2.14
C ALA A 298 7.11 -19.48 2.45
N ASP A 299 6.86 -19.18 3.71
CA ASP A 299 6.96 -17.84 4.24
C ASP A 299 8.31 -17.65 4.99
N TRP A 300 8.56 -16.44 5.52
CA TRP A 300 9.78 -16.17 6.28
C TRP A 300 9.85 -16.91 7.62
N ASP A 301 8.72 -17.32 8.20
CA ASP A 301 8.70 -18.17 9.38
C ASP A 301 9.15 -19.61 9.05
N ASP A 302 8.63 -20.18 7.96
CA ASP A 302 9.06 -21.50 7.45
C ASP A 302 10.57 -21.50 7.12
N TYR A 303 11.05 -20.43 6.45
CA TYR A 303 12.45 -20.30 6.11
C TYR A 303 13.34 -20.20 7.35
N ARG A 304 12.93 -19.41 8.37
CA ARG A 304 13.62 -19.31 9.66
C ARG A 304 13.67 -20.65 10.40
N GLN A 305 12.57 -21.38 10.42
CA GLN A 305 12.53 -22.71 11.06
C GLN A 305 13.46 -23.71 10.38
N GLN A 306 13.56 -23.66 9.06
CA GLN A 306 14.38 -24.61 8.28
C GLN A 306 15.87 -24.26 8.33
N HIS A 307 16.25 -22.98 8.29
CA HIS A 307 17.65 -22.54 8.11
C HIS A 307 18.25 -21.88 9.35
N GLY A 308 17.45 -21.62 10.38
CA GLY A 308 17.85 -20.90 11.58
C GLY A 308 17.78 -19.37 11.41
N LEU A 309 17.76 -18.66 12.55
CA LEU A 309 17.56 -17.22 12.59
C LEU A 309 18.67 -16.43 11.87
N GLU A 310 19.94 -16.82 12.08
CA GLU A 310 21.09 -16.11 11.49
C GLU A 310 21.09 -16.19 9.95
N ALA A 311 20.87 -17.37 9.39
CA ALA A 311 20.80 -17.58 7.96
C ALA A 311 19.59 -16.84 7.35
N ALA A 312 18.43 -16.86 8.03
CA ALA A 312 17.24 -16.16 7.61
C ALA A 312 17.43 -14.62 7.64
N ALA A 313 18.06 -14.10 8.70
CA ALA A 313 18.36 -12.65 8.79
C ALA A 313 19.31 -12.18 7.67
N LYS A 314 20.31 -12.97 7.33
CA LYS A 314 21.22 -12.69 6.21
C LYS A 314 20.49 -12.70 4.86
N ALA A 315 19.61 -13.67 4.64
CA ALA A 315 18.82 -13.77 3.41
C ALA A 315 17.77 -12.66 3.30
N PHE A 316 17.19 -12.22 4.43
CA PHE A 316 16.21 -11.13 4.47
C PHE A 316 16.82 -9.76 4.14
N ALA A 317 18.08 -9.55 4.46
CA ALA A 317 18.83 -8.31 4.25
C ALA A 317 19.47 -8.19 2.85
N SER A 318 19.45 -9.26 2.05
CA SER A 318 20.04 -9.33 0.71
C SER A 318 19.02 -9.02 -0.38
#